data_c39a99e2b730148beaf0519191e93b3d
#
_entry.id   c39a99e2b730148beaf0519191e93b3d
#
_cell.length_a   1.000
_cell.length_b   1.000
_cell.length_c   1.000
_cell.angle_alpha   90.00
_cell.angle_beta   90.00
_cell.angle_gamma   90.00
#
_symmetry.space_group_name_H-M   'P 1'
#
loop_
_entity.id
_entity.type
_entity.pdbx_description
1 polymer ?
#
loop_
_entity_poly.entity_id
_entity_poly.type
_entity_poly.pdbx_seq_one_letter_code
_entity_poly.pdbx_strand_id
1 'polypeptide(L)'
;MTSKGSDAASRKTGVVKAGLKELAHYLGVSQTTVSRVLNGSAKDYRISEETQQRVLAAAAKLNYKANALARSLRSKRSKTVGVMVPEISEGYSTAVLGGIEDVLLLSGFFYFVVSHRHRSELLREYPSLLMSRAVEGLIAVDSAIEEDLPIPVVAVSDHHHRPAVINIELDHLLAARYALEHLNRLRHREIAFIKGQSFSSDTLARWRAICKVAAEIGIEINPRLVTQLEDHGLGTEPGRAATVRLLERGVHFTAIFAFNDLAAIGAITVLREAGIRVPEQVSVVGFDDILSAGTNNPPLTTVRQPLQEMGRVAASTLLQMIHDDKKDWPKHPIRVLPTFVERQSTAAAVQ
;
A
#
# COMPACT_ATOMS: atom_id res chain seq x y z
N MET A 1 37.20 39.78 -52.09
CA MET A 1 37.38 40.45 -50.78
C MET A 1 36.85 39.54 -49.69
N THR A 2 37.75 39.06 -48.93
CA THR A 2 37.69 38.03 -47.90
C THR A 2 37.06 38.56 -46.64
N SER A 3 36.13 37.80 -46.03
CA SER A 3 35.72 38.00 -44.65
C SER A 3 35.73 36.65 -43.96
N LYS A 4 36.68 36.50 -43.05
CA LYS A 4 36.82 35.36 -42.13
C LYS A 4 35.76 35.44 -41.03
N GLY A 5 34.88 34.46 -40.98
CA GLY A 5 34.00 34.21 -39.83
C GLY A 5 34.72 33.37 -38.80
N SER A 6 34.78 33.85 -37.56
CA SER A 6 35.38 33.22 -36.39
C SER A 6 34.49 32.11 -35.87
N ASP A 7 35.00 30.89 -35.90
CA ASP A 7 34.44 29.72 -35.20
C ASP A 7 34.66 29.89 -33.68
N ALA A 8 33.64 30.28 -32.97
CA ALA A 8 33.63 30.28 -31.51
C ALA A 8 33.14 28.90 -31.03
N ALA A 9 34.09 28.02 -30.74
CA ALA A 9 33.83 26.71 -30.16
C ALA A 9 33.14 26.84 -28.79
N SER A 10 31.87 26.54 -28.76
CA SER A 10 31.10 26.35 -27.51
C SER A 10 31.66 25.19 -26.72
N ARG A 11 32.55 25.48 -25.78
CA ARG A 11 32.97 24.50 -24.77
C ARG A 11 31.77 24.17 -23.89
N LYS A 12 31.11 23.02 -24.15
CA LYS A 12 30.21 22.39 -23.19
C LYS A 12 31.00 22.06 -21.92
N THR A 13 30.82 22.83 -20.87
CA THR A 13 31.28 22.52 -19.52
C THR A 13 30.46 21.36 -18.99
N GLY A 14 30.77 20.14 -19.44
CA GLY A 14 30.30 18.93 -18.77
C GLY A 14 30.96 18.87 -17.39
N VAL A 15 30.20 18.98 -16.33
CA VAL A 15 30.68 18.68 -14.98
C VAL A 15 31.10 17.21 -14.98
N VAL A 16 32.41 16.96 -15.12
CA VAL A 16 32.96 15.61 -14.98
C VAL A 16 32.74 15.20 -13.54
N LYS A 17 31.77 14.30 -13.29
CA LYS A 17 31.57 13.71 -11.98
C LYS A 17 32.83 12.95 -11.62
N ALA A 18 33.57 13.41 -10.62
CA ALA A 18 34.75 12.71 -10.14
C ALA A 18 34.36 11.27 -9.75
N GLY A 19 35.05 10.28 -10.32
CA GLY A 19 34.89 8.87 -9.96
C GLY A 19 35.71 8.49 -8.74
N LEU A 20 35.58 7.26 -8.27
CA LEU A 20 36.36 6.72 -7.15
C LEU A 20 37.88 6.76 -7.43
N LYS A 21 38.26 6.56 -8.69
CA LYS A 21 39.65 6.58 -9.14
C LYS A 21 40.26 8.00 -9.07
N GLU A 22 39.54 9.00 -9.50
CA GLU A 22 39.93 10.39 -9.45
C GLU A 22 40.05 10.90 -8.00
N LEU A 23 39.12 10.48 -7.14
CA LEU A 23 39.16 10.83 -5.72
C LEU A 23 40.37 10.18 -5.02
N ALA A 24 40.65 8.93 -5.31
CA ALA A 24 41.83 8.22 -4.79
C ALA A 24 43.15 8.87 -5.26
N HIS A 25 43.23 9.25 -6.52
CA HIS A 25 44.39 9.94 -7.10
C HIS A 25 44.58 11.34 -6.45
N TYR A 26 43.49 12.11 -6.29
CA TYR A 26 43.52 13.43 -5.64
C TYR A 26 44.07 13.39 -4.21
N LEU A 27 43.76 12.32 -3.46
CA LEU A 27 44.14 12.14 -2.07
C LEU A 27 45.48 11.40 -1.88
N GLY A 28 46.06 10.80 -2.92
CA GLY A 28 47.26 9.98 -2.81
C GLY A 28 47.05 8.68 -2.03
N VAL A 29 45.82 8.14 -2.02
CA VAL A 29 45.48 6.88 -1.32
C VAL A 29 44.90 5.84 -2.29
N SER A 30 44.84 4.57 -1.85
CA SER A 30 44.26 3.53 -2.70
C SER A 30 42.75 3.73 -2.87
N GLN A 31 42.19 3.27 -4.02
CA GLN A 31 40.74 3.26 -4.23
C GLN A 31 40.02 2.44 -3.15
N THR A 32 40.67 1.39 -2.65
CA THR A 32 40.14 0.56 -1.56
C THR A 32 40.03 1.35 -0.26
N THR A 33 41.02 2.19 0.08
CA THR A 33 40.97 3.08 1.25
C THR A 33 39.82 4.07 1.15
N VAL A 34 39.69 4.77 0.02
CA VAL A 34 38.58 5.70 -0.24
C VAL A 34 37.25 4.98 -0.13
N SER A 35 37.10 3.82 -0.74
CA SER A 35 35.88 3.02 -0.70
C SER A 35 35.50 2.58 0.71
N ARG A 36 36.47 2.17 1.53
CA ARG A 36 36.23 1.74 2.93
C ARG A 36 35.75 2.91 3.80
N VAL A 37 36.34 4.10 3.61
CA VAL A 37 35.92 5.30 4.33
C VAL A 37 34.50 5.70 3.92
N LEU A 38 34.22 5.78 2.63
CA LEU A 38 32.91 6.19 2.11
C LEU A 38 31.77 5.20 2.42
N ASN A 39 32.11 3.93 2.67
CA ASN A 39 31.12 2.90 3.06
C ASN A 39 31.02 2.71 4.58
N GLY A 40 31.67 3.52 5.40
CA GLY A 40 31.60 3.45 6.87
C GLY A 40 32.37 2.29 7.50
N SER A 41 33.13 1.51 6.75
CA SER A 41 33.92 0.36 7.26
C SER A 41 35.38 0.73 7.59
N ALA A 42 35.68 2.00 7.70
CA ALA A 42 37.04 2.48 7.97
C ALA A 42 37.65 1.94 9.27
N LYS A 43 36.84 1.80 10.33
CA LYS A 43 37.25 1.27 11.63
C LYS A 43 37.69 -0.20 11.56
N ASP A 44 36.98 -1.02 10.80
CA ASP A 44 37.28 -2.46 10.63
C ASP A 44 38.63 -2.69 9.96
N TYR A 45 39.11 -1.71 9.19
CA TYR A 45 40.37 -1.77 8.48
C TYR A 45 41.45 -0.82 9.06
N ARG A 46 41.25 -0.32 10.28
CA ARG A 46 42.19 0.53 11.02
C ARG A 46 42.69 1.73 10.22
N ILE A 47 41.79 2.38 9.45
CA ILE A 47 42.09 3.61 8.74
C ILE A 47 42.02 4.76 9.74
N SER A 48 43.11 5.57 9.82
CA SER A 48 43.20 6.68 10.76
C SER A 48 42.10 7.72 10.60
N GLU A 49 41.66 8.34 11.66
CA GLU A 49 40.61 9.37 11.64
C GLU A 49 41.01 10.55 10.72
N GLU A 50 42.28 10.93 10.71
CA GLU A 50 42.82 11.97 9.81
C GLU A 50 42.56 11.57 8.33
N THR A 51 42.85 10.34 7.94
CA THR A 51 42.59 9.85 6.58
C THR A 51 41.10 9.81 6.29
N GLN A 52 40.27 9.40 7.23
CA GLN A 52 38.81 9.41 7.06
C GLN A 52 38.29 10.83 6.80
N GLN A 53 38.69 11.81 7.60
CA GLN A 53 38.28 13.21 7.43
C GLN A 53 38.76 13.80 6.09
N ARG A 54 40.00 13.51 5.69
CA ARG A 54 40.54 13.94 4.37
C ARG A 54 39.70 13.34 3.21
N VAL A 55 39.31 12.08 3.29
CA VAL A 55 38.49 11.44 2.25
C VAL A 55 37.10 12.06 2.20
N LEU A 56 36.44 12.26 3.34
CA LEU A 56 35.12 12.86 3.39
C LEU A 56 35.10 14.31 2.89
N ALA A 57 36.08 15.11 3.30
CA ALA A 57 36.25 16.50 2.85
C ALA A 57 36.49 16.58 1.31
N ALA A 58 37.34 15.72 0.80
CA ALA A 58 37.61 15.67 -0.66
C ALA A 58 36.39 15.19 -1.45
N ALA A 59 35.64 14.21 -0.95
CA ALA A 59 34.41 13.75 -1.56
C ALA A 59 33.36 14.88 -1.63
N ALA A 60 33.20 15.64 -0.56
CA ALA A 60 32.33 16.81 -0.53
C ALA A 60 32.78 17.91 -1.51
N LYS A 61 34.06 18.25 -1.51
CA LYS A 61 34.66 19.26 -2.40
C LYS A 61 34.51 18.92 -3.88
N LEU A 62 34.67 17.65 -4.25
CA LEU A 62 34.55 17.16 -5.63
C LEU A 62 33.11 16.74 -5.99
N ASN A 63 32.15 17.00 -5.12
CA ASN A 63 30.75 16.58 -5.27
C ASN A 63 30.63 15.10 -5.67
N TYR A 64 31.51 14.27 -5.07
CA TYR A 64 31.54 12.84 -5.35
C TYR A 64 30.29 12.18 -4.75
N LYS A 65 29.48 11.58 -5.61
CA LYS A 65 28.37 10.72 -5.18
C LYS A 65 28.75 9.28 -5.48
N ALA A 66 28.81 8.46 -4.43
CA ALA A 66 29.05 7.04 -4.60
C ALA A 66 28.03 6.44 -5.58
N ASN A 67 28.51 5.78 -6.63
CA ASN A 67 27.63 5.14 -7.59
C ASN A 67 26.93 3.94 -6.93
N ALA A 68 25.63 4.05 -6.69
CA ALA A 68 24.83 3.00 -6.07
C ALA A 68 24.88 1.69 -6.88
N LEU A 69 24.89 1.78 -8.21
CA LEU A 69 25.01 0.61 -9.10
C LEU A 69 26.36 -0.10 -8.94
N ALA A 70 27.48 0.67 -8.90
CA ALA A 70 28.80 0.08 -8.68
C ALA A 70 28.94 -0.57 -7.30
N ARG A 71 28.23 -0.02 -6.30
CA ARG A 71 28.16 -0.57 -4.94
C ARG A 71 27.34 -1.86 -4.93
N SER A 72 26.19 -1.87 -5.56
CA SER A 72 25.30 -3.05 -5.61
C SER A 72 25.96 -4.23 -6.35
N LEU A 73 26.66 -3.96 -7.45
CA LEU A 73 27.42 -4.97 -8.18
C LEU A 73 28.51 -5.64 -7.31
N ARG A 74 29.18 -4.85 -6.45
CA ARG A 74 30.26 -5.38 -5.59
C ARG A 74 29.72 -6.09 -4.36
N SER A 75 28.66 -5.59 -3.75
CA SER A 75 28.04 -6.18 -2.55
C SER A 75 27.03 -7.29 -2.88
N LYS A 76 26.66 -7.42 -4.15
CA LYS A 76 25.51 -8.23 -4.62
C LYS A 76 24.19 -7.87 -3.92
N ARG A 77 24.08 -6.62 -3.39
CA ARG A 77 22.91 -6.12 -2.66
C ARG A 77 22.52 -4.76 -3.25
N SER A 78 21.31 -4.65 -3.74
CA SER A 78 20.77 -3.40 -4.29
C SER A 78 20.19 -2.48 -3.21
N LYS A 79 19.79 -3.06 -2.07
CA LYS A 79 18.96 -2.41 -1.05
C LYS A 79 17.73 -1.75 -1.64
N THR A 80 17.07 -2.45 -2.54
CA THR A 80 15.89 -1.96 -3.23
C THR A 80 14.76 -2.96 -3.14
N VAL A 81 13.56 -2.50 -2.82
CA VAL A 81 12.33 -3.28 -2.72
C VAL A 81 11.35 -2.84 -3.80
N GLY A 82 10.61 -3.78 -4.38
CA GLY A 82 9.46 -3.48 -5.21
C GLY A 82 8.19 -3.44 -4.37
N VAL A 83 7.27 -2.51 -4.67
CA VAL A 83 5.94 -2.45 -4.09
C VAL A 83 4.92 -2.36 -5.22
N MET A 84 4.04 -3.35 -5.30
CA MET A 84 2.92 -3.37 -6.25
C MET A 84 1.65 -2.97 -5.53
N VAL A 85 0.88 -2.06 -6.13
CA VAL A 85 -0.40 -1.62 -5.62
C VAL A 85 -1.45 -1.59 -6.73
N PRO A 86 -2.75 -1.75 -6.41
CA PRO A 86 -3.79 -1.61 -7.43
C PRO A 86 -3.86 -0.19 -7.97
N GLU A 87 -3.79 0.80 -7.10
CA GLU A 87 -3.82 2.22 -7.49
C GLU A 87 -3.09 3.10 -6.46
N ILE A 88 -2.66 4.28 -6.90
CA ILE A 88 -2.09 5.32 -6.04
C ILE A 88 -3.12 6.44 -5.95
N SER A 89 -4.18 6.19 -5.18
CA SER A 89 -5.25 7.15 -4.89
C SER A 89 -5.44 7.26 -3.38
N GLU A 90 -6.32 8.14 -2.94
CA GLU A 90 -6.70 8.21 -1.52
C GLU A 90 -7.31 6.88 -1.06
N GLY A 91 -7.00 6.50 0.17
CA GLY A 91 -7.61 5.36 0.83
C GLY A 91 -6.63 4.26 1.19
N TYR A 92 -7.04 3.01 0.94
CA TYR A 92 -6.39 1.79 1.38
C TYR A 92 -4.90 1.71 0.99
N SER A 93 -4.60 1.77 -0.31
CA SER A 93 -3.23 1.57 -0.82
C SER A 93 -2.24 2.60 -0.29
N THR A 94 -2.63 3.88 -0.23
CA THR A 94 -1.75 4.95 0.24
C THR A 94 -1.48 4.87 1.73
N ALA A 95 -2.45 4.43 2.54
CA ALA A 95 -2.24 4.23 3.96
C ALA A 95 -1.29 3.06 4.24
N VAL A 96 -1.42 1.95 3.52
CA VAL A 96 -0.48 0.81 3.61
C VAL A 96 0.92 1.22 3.13
N LEU A 97 1.03 1.95 2.01
CA LEU A 97 2.30 2.49 1.51
C LEU A 97 3.01 3.37 2.55
N GLY A 98 2.28 4.21 3.29
CA GLY A 98 2.87 5.03 4.35
C GLY A 98 3.57 4.17 5.41
N GLY A 99 2.96 3.06 5.83
CA GLY A 99 3.58 2.13 6.77
C GLY A 99 4.80 1.40 6.20
N ILE A 100 4.76 1.02 4.90
CA ILE A 100 5.89 0.42 4.19
C ILE A 100 7.06 1.41 4.13
N GLU A 101 6.78 2.66 3.75
CA GLU A 101 7.76 3.74 3.66
C GLU A 101 8.48 3.98 4.97
N ASP A 102 7.75 4.08 6.09
CA ASP A 102 8.32 4.27 7.43
C ASP A 102 9.46 3.26 7.71
N VAL A 103 9.24 1.98 7.42
CA VAL A 103 10.20 0.92 7.70
C VAL A 103 11.36 0.93 6.71
N LEU A 104 11.09 1.07 5.42
CA LEU A 104 12.11 1.01 4.38
C LEU A 104 13.09 2.17 4.47
N LEU A 105 12.60 3.39 4.73
CA LEU A 105 13.44 4.58 4.91
C LEU A 105 14.36 4.45 6.12
N LEU A 106 13.83 4.02 7.27
CA LEU A 106 14.63 3.80 8.48
C LEU A 106 15.68 2.72 8.29
N SER A 107 15.40 1.71 7.46
CA SER A 107 16.33 0.62 7.15
C SER A 107 17.31 0.95 6.03
N GLY A 108 17.24 2.14 5.44
CA GLY A 108 18.09 2.58 4.34
C GLY A 108 17.87 1.82 3.03
N PHE A 109 16.66 1.33 2.81
CA PHE A 109 16.24 0.73 1.56
C PHE A 109 15.58 1.77 0.66
N PHE A 110 15.87 1.68 -0.64
CA PHE A 110 15.13 2.34 -1.69
C PHE A 110 13.95 1.47 -2.13
N TYR A 111 12.90 2.06 -2.68
CA TYR A 111 11.78 1.27 -3.18
C TYR A 111 11.20 1.85 -4.46
N PHE A 112 10.70 0.96 -5.31
CA PHE A 112 9.89 1.29 -6.48
C PHE A 112 8.44 0.99 -6.17
N VAL A 113 7.55 1.92 -6.48
CA VAL A 113 6.10 1.69 -6.45
C VAL A 113 5.61 1.57 -7.89
N VAL A 114 4.88 0.49 -8.18
CA VAL A 114 4.20 0.30 -9.46
C VAL A 114 2.70 0.10 -9.22
N SER A 115 1.87 0.78 -10.01
CA SER A 115 0.42 0.67 -9.94
C SER A 115 -0.11 -0.04 -11.17
N HIS A 116 -0.75 -1.20 -10.98
CA HIS A 116 -1.26 -1.99 -12.10
C HIS A 116 -2.67 -1.54 -12.55
N ARG A 117 -3.36 -0.65 -11.80
CA ARG A 117 -4.67 -0.09 -12.14
C ARG A 117 -5.69 -1.16 -12.55
N HIS A 118 -5.69 -2.28 -11.84
CA HIS A 118 -6.53 -3.47 -12.07
C HIS A 118 -6.38 -4.12 -13.45
N ARG A 119 -5.30 -3.82 -14.18
CA ARG A 119 -5.00 -4.39 -15.50
C ARG A 119 -4.22 -5.68 -15.35
N SER A 120 -4.81 -6.79 -15.78
CA SER A 120 -4.23 -8.14 -15.63
C SER A 120 -2.89 -8.31 -16.34
N GLU A 121 -2.69 -7.62 -17.47
CA GLU A 121 -1.41 -7.64 -18.18
C GLU A 121 -0.28 -7.00 -17.36
N LEU A 122 -0.55 -5.89 -16.65
CA LEU A 122 0.44 -5.22 -15.81
C LEU A 122 0.72 -6.02 -14.54
N LEU A 123 -0.31 -6.66 -13.98
CA LEU A 123 -0.16 -7.52 -12.81
C LEU A 123 0.83 -8.66 -13.07
N ARG A 124 0.83 -9.22 -14.29
CA ARG A 124 1.76 -10.28 -14.72
C ARG A 124 3.13 -9.74 -15.12
N GLU A 125 3.22 -8.55 -15.73
CA GLU A 125 4.47 -7.99 -16.24
C GLU A 125 5.34 -7.38 -15.12
N TYR A 126 4.74 -6.71 -14.14
CA TYR A 126 5.46 -5.93 -13.15
C TYR A 126 6.41 -6.71 -12.25
N PRO A 127 6.14 -7.96 -11.82
CA PRO A 127 7.13 -8.73 -11.07
C PRO A 127 8.44 -8.89 -11.83
N SER A 128 8.38 -9.27 -13.11
CA SER A 128 9.57 -9.41 -13.97
C SER A 128 10.26 -8.07 -14.21
N LEU A 129 9.51 -7.00 -14.43
CA LEU A 129 10.06 -5.65 -14.57
C LEU A 129 10.82 -5.21 -13.32
N LEU A 130 10.25 -5.40 -12.14
CA LEU A 130 10.89 -5.07 -10.86
C LEU A 130 12.16 -5.89 -10.63
N MET A 131 12.13 -7.20 -10.92
CA MET A 131 13.32 -8.06 -10.85
C MET A 131 14.42 -7.57 -11.78
N SER A 132 14.09 -7.10 -12.99
CA SER A 132 15.07 -6.50 -13.93
C SER A 132 15.74 -5.24 -13.38
N ARG A 133 15.13 -4.59 -12.37
CA ARG A 133 15.69 -3.45 -11.62
C ARG A 133 16.45 -3.88 -10.36
N ALA A 134 16.72 -5.19 -10.25
CA ALA A 134 17.47 -5.79 -9.16
C ALA A 134 16.85 -5.54 -7.76
N VAL A 135 15.50 -5.58 -7.65
CA VAL A 135 14.85 -5.57 -6.34
C VAL A 135 15.20 -6.85 -5.58
N GLU A 136 15.39 -6.74 -4.27
CA GLU A 136 15.74 -7.86 -3.39
C GLU A 136 14.51 -8.56 -2.80
N GLY A 137 13.33 -7.96 -2.96
CA GLY A 137 12.07 -8.49 -2.50
C GLY A 137 10.89 -7.69 -3.03
N LEU A 138 9.69 -8.21 -2.87
CA LEU A 138 8.46 -7.64 -3.37
C LEU A 138 7.39 -7.59 -2.27
N ILE A 139 6.71 -6.45 -2.14
CA ILE A 139 5.46 -6.32 -1.38
C ILE A 139 4.32 -6.15 -2.38
N ALA A 140 3.32 -7.01 -2.30
CA ALA A 140 2.12 -6.97 -3.14
C ALA A 140 0.92 -6.56 -2.26
N VAL A 141 0.35 -5.38 -2.50
CA VAL A 141 -0.80 -4.86 -1.75
C VAL A 141 -2.06 -5.06 -2.58
N ASP A 142 -3.02 -5.82 -2.08
CA ASP A 142 -4.26 -6.22 -2.79
C ASP A 142 -3.98 -6.57 -4.28
N SER A 143 -2.91 -7.36 -4.47
CA SER A 143 -2.36 -7.69 -5.78
C SER A 143 -1.94 -9.15 -5.78
N ALA A 144 -2.63 -9.98 -6.55
CA ALA A 144 -2.32 -11.39 -6.65
C ALA A 144 -0.97 -11.61 -7.35
N ILE A 145 -0.15 -12.50 -6.79
CA ILE A 145 1.09 -12.97 -7.42
C ILE A 145 0.80 -14.37 -8.00
N GLU A 146 0.76 -14.48 -9.32
CA GLU A 146 0.35 -15.72 -10.00
C GLU A 146 1.49 -16.75 -10.10
N GLU A 147 2.75 -16.30 -10.10
CA GLU A 147 3.94 -17.13 -10.29
C GLU A 147 4.84 -17.15 -9.06
N ASP A 148 5.60 -18.22 -8.86
CA ASP A 148 6.64 -18.27 -7.86
C ASP A 148 7.83 -17.45 -8.30
N LEU A 149 8.21 -16.47 -7.48
CA LEU A 149 9.32 -15.57 -7.77
C LEU A 149 10.60 -16.05 -7.05
N PRO A 150 11.79 -15.85 -7.65
CA PRO A 150 13.07 -16.23 -7.03
C PRO A 150 13.53 -15.26 -5.93
N ILE A 151 12.67 -14.36 -5.48
CA ILE A 151 12.89 -13.36 -4.44
C ILE A 151 11.80 -13.48 -3.36
N PRO A 152 12.07 -13.05 -2.12
CA PRO A 152 11.06 -12.98 -1.08
C PRO A 152 9.85 -12.14 -1.47
N VAL A 153 8.65 -12.62 -1.13
CA VAL A 153 7.39 -11.92 -1.39
C VAL A 153 6.55 -11.88 -0.12
N VAL A 154 6.05 -10.69 0.19
CA VAL A 154 5.03 -10.48 1.22
C VAL A 154 3.81 -9.86 0.56
N ALA A 155 2.64 -10.44 0.80
CA ALA A 155 1.37 -9.90 0.34
C ALA A 155 0.63 -9.20 1.50
N VAL A 156 -0.15 -8.19 1.17
CA VAL A 156 -1.10 -7.54 2.09
C VAL A 156 -2.48 -7.69 1.48
N SER A 157 -3.37 -8.36 2.19
CA SER A 157 -4.76 -8.64 1.74
C SER A 157 -4.82 -9.46 0.44
N ASP A 158 -3.93 -10.42 0.25
CA ASP A 158 -4.08 -11.45 -0.78
C ASP A 158 -4.53 -12.75 -0.12
N HIS A 159 -5.75 -13.19 -0.42
CA HIS A 159 -6.33 -14.40 0.14
C HIS A 159 -6.04 -15.67 -0.71
N HIS A 160 -5.15 -15.58 -1.67
CA HIS A 160 -4.62 -16.71 -2.42
C HIS A 160 -3.40 -17.29 -1.70
N HIS A 161 -3.62 -18.26 -0.80
CA HIS A 161 -2.54 -18.85 -0.02
C HIS A 161 -1.52 -19.57 -0.90
N ARG A 162 -0.30 -19.03 -0.95
CA ARG A 162 0.85 -19.63 -1.63
C ARG A 162 1.96 -19.93 -0.61
N PRO A 163 2.58 -21.13 -0.65
CA PRO A 163 3.60 -21.50 0.34
C PRO A 163 4.82 -20.57 0.40
N ALA A 164 5.14 -19.89 -0.72
CA ALA A 164 6.28 -18.99 -0.87
C ALA A 164 5.96 -17.53 -0.53
N VAL A 165 4.70 -17.19 -0.21
CA VAL A 165 4.24 -15.82 0.06
C VAL A 165 3.73 -15.72 1.48
N ILE A 166 4.30 -14.81 2.26
CA ILE A 166 3.75 -14.48 3.58
C ILE A 166 2.67 -13.43 3.39
N ASN A 167 1.49 -13.69 3.97
CA ASN A 167 0.35 -12.81 3.83
C ASN A 167 0.03 -12.08 5.14
N ILE A 168 -0.25 -10.79 5.05
CA ILE A 168 -0.75 -9.95 6.14
C ILE A 168 -2.25 -9.79 5.93
N GLU A 169 -3.06 -10.34 6.81
CA GLU A 169 -4.52 -10.42 6.65
C GLU A 169 -5.26 -9.76 7.82
N LEU A 170 -6.36 -9.10 7.50
CA LEU A 170 -7.29 -8.62 8.51
C LEU A 170 -8.15 -9.78 9.05
N ASP A 171 -8.52 -9.74 10.33
CA ASP A 171 -9.58 -10.59 10.86
C ASP A 171 -10.96 -10.08 10.38
N HIS A 172 -11.38 -10.55 9.21
CA HIS A 172 -12.67 -10.17 8.61
C HIS A 172 -13.88 -10.64 9.43
N LEU A 173 -13.78 -11.74 10.20
CA LEU A 173 -14.87 -12.18 11.05
C LEU A 173 -15.11 -11.20 12.20
N LEU A 174 -14.04 -10.76 12.86
CA LEU A 174 -14.12 -9.76 13.91
C LEU A 174 -14.60 -8.41 13.36
N ALA A 175 -14.12 -8.02 12.18
CA ALA A 175 -14.54 -6.81 11.48
C ALA A 175 -16.04 -6.81 11.16
N ALA A 176 -16.55 -7.89 10.56
CA ALA A 176 -17.97 -8.05 10.26
C ALA A 176 -18.83 -8.06 11.54
N ARG A 177 -18.33 -8.69 12.60
CA ARG A 177 -19.02 -8.73 13.90
C ARG A 177 -19.21 -7.34 14.46
N TYR A 178 -18.17 -6.52 14.51
CA TYR A 178 -18.28 -5.15 15.01
C TYR A 178 -19.34 -4.33 14.25
N ALA A 179 -19.32 -4.37 12.92
CA ALA A 179 -20.28 -3.61 12.12
C ALA A 179 -21.72 -4.12 12.30
N LEU A 180 -21.93 -5.42 12.22
CA LEU A 180 -23.27 -6.01 12.27
C LEU A 180 -23.88 -5.98 13.67
N GLU A 181 -23.10 -6.21 14.74
CA GLU A 181 -23.57 -6.06 16.11
C GLU A 181 -23.92 -4.60 16.43
N HIS A 182 -23.15 -3.61 15.90
CA HIS A 182 -23.51 -2.21 16.03
C HIS A 182 -24.85 -1.90 15.37
N LEU A 183 -25.06 -2.31 14.11
CA LEU A 183 -26.33 -2.11 13.41
C LEU A 183 -27.49 -2.87 14.09
N ASN A 184 -27.25 -4.09 14.58
CA ASN A 184 -28.24 -4.88 15.31
C ASN A 184 -28.66 -4.22 16.63
N ARG A 185 -27.70 -3.65 17.39
CA ARG A 185 -27.95 -2.87 18.62
C ARG A 185 -28.84 -1.64 18.35
N LEU A 186 -28.65 -1.01 17.19
CA LEU A 186 -29.45 0.10 16.69
C LEU A 186 -30.78 -0.36 16.07
N ARG A 187 -31.10 -1.66 16.13
CA ARG A 187 -32.35 -2.31 15.67
C ARG A 187 -32.54 -2.31 14.14
N HIS A 188 -31.48 -2.13 13.38
CA HIS A 188 -31.55 -2.34 11.93
C HIS A 188 -31.72 -3.83 11.60
N ARG A 189 -32.71 -4.14 10.76
CA ARG A 189 -32.97 -5.50 10.23
C ARG A 189 -32.90 -5.53 8.73
N GLU A 190 -33.41 -4.50 8.06
CA GLU A 190 -33.34 -4.32 6.62
C GLU A 190 -32.05 -3.59 6.28
N ILE A 191 -30.95 -4.35 6.09
CA ILE A 191 -29.62 -3.82 5.84
C ILE A 191 -29.26 -4.06 4.38
N ALA A 192 -28.91 -3.01 3.65
CA ALA A 192 -28.34 -3.11 2.33
C ALA A 192 -26.82 -3.30 2.41
N PHE A 193 -26.28 -4.14 1.53
CA PHE A 193 -24.86 -4.45 1.48
C PHE A 193 -24.27 -4.06 0.12
N ILE A 194 -23.19 -3.30 0.15
CA ILE A 194 -22.40 -2.97 -1.04
C ILE A 194 -21.11 -3.79 -0.96
N LYS A 195 -21.00 -4.83 -1.78
CA LYS A 195 -19.80 -5.68 -1.91
C LYS A 195 -18.72 -4.97 -2.70
N GLY A 196 -17.47 -5.36 -2.49
CA GLY A 196 -16.31 -4.86 -3.24
C GLY A 196 -16.30 -5.29 -4.70
N GLN A 197 -15.33 -4.80 -5.44
CA GLN A 197 -15.09 -5.17 -6.83
C GLN A 197 -14.74 -6.65 -6.97
N SER A 198 -14.97 -7.22 -8.17
CA SER A 198 -14.79 -8.64 -8.42
C SER A 198 -13.32 -9.08 -8.39
N PHE A 199 -12.41 -8.19 -8.71
CA PHE A 199 -10.98 -8.46 -8.75
C PHE A 199 -10.30 -8.48 -7.37
N SER A 200 -10.88 -7.83 -6.35
CA SER A 200 -10.28 -7.81 -5.00
C SER A 200 -10.56 -9.11 -4.25
N SER A 201 -9.51 -9.75 -3.76
CA SER A 201 -9.62 -10.97 -2.96
C SER A 201 -10.32 -10.72 -1.61
N ASP A 202 -10.22 -9.52 -1.06
CA ASP A 202 -10.94 -9.07 0.14
C ASP A 202 -12.46 -9.12 -0.03
N THR A 203 -12.96 -8.92 -1.25
CA THR A 203 -14.41 -8.94 -1.52
C THR A 203 -15.04 -10.26 -1.10
N LEU A 204 -14.44 -11.38 -1.50
CA LEU A 204 -14.97 -12.69 -1.18
C LEU A 204 -14.77 -13.05 0.30
N ALA A 205 -13.59 -12.75 0.85
CA ALA A 205 -13.26 -13.02 2.24
C ALA A 205 -14.19 -12.22 3.19
N ARG A 206 -14.35 -10.93 2.95
CA ARG A 206 -15.22 -10.04 3.72
C ARG A 206 -16.69 -10.43 3.60
N TRP A 207 -17.15 -10.75 2.38
CA TRP A 207 -18.54 -11.17 2.17
C TRP A 207 -18.87 -12.48 2.90
N ARG A 208 -17.97 -13.48 2.86
CA ARG A 208 -18.14 -14.73 3.63
C ARG A 208 -18.22 -14.46 5.14
N ALA A 209 -17.39 -13.56 5.65
CA ALA A 209 -17.42 -13.16 7.04
C ALA A 209 -18.75 -12.47 7.42
N ILE A 210 -19.24 -11.55 6.58
CA ILE A 210 -20.54 -10.87 6.75
C ILE A 210 -21.68 -11.90 6.79
N CYS A 211 -21.75 -12.80 5.81
CA CYS A 211 -22.80 -13.83 5.77
C CYS A 211 -22.78 -14.73 7.01
N LYS A 212 -21.59 -15.15 7.45
CA LYS A 212 -21.44 -15.99 8.63
C LYS A 212 -21.92 -15.28 9.90
N VAL A 213 -21.44 -14.06 10.12
CA VAL A 213 -21.80 -13.28 11.31
C VAL A 213 -23.30 -12.91 11.30
N ALA A 214 -23.85 -12.52 10.14
CA ALA A 214 -25.27 -12.22 10.02
C ALA A 214 -26.14 -13.41 10.45
N ALA A 215 -25.79 -14.62 9.98
CA ALA A 215 -26.48 -15.86 10.38
C ALA A 215 -26.37 -16.13 11.90
N GLU A 216 -25.18 -15.91 12.50
CA GLU A 216 -24.95 -16.12 13.93
C GLU A 216 -25.79 -15.19 14.82
N ILE A 217 -26.04 -13.93 14.37
CA ILE A 217 -26.79 -12.93 15.15
C ILE A 217 -28.23 -12.73 14.68
N GLY A 218 -28.71 -13.58 13.76
CA GLY A 218 -30.10 -13.59 13.32
C GLY A 218 -30.49 -12.41 12.40
N ILE A 219 -29.54 -11.87 11.62
CA ILE A 219 -29.82 -10.91 10.55
C ILE A 219 -30.01 -11.67 9.25
N GLU A 220 -31.19 -11.57 8.66
CA GLU A 220 -31.49 -12.14 7.36
C GLU A 220 -30.94 -11.22 6.25
N ILE A 221 -30.15 -11.78 5.34
CA ILE A 221 -29.63 -11.05 4.20
C ILE A 221 -30.60 -11.18 3.03
N ASN A 222 -31.32 -10.09 2.71
CA ASN A 222 -32.18 -10.01 1.56
C ASN A 222 -31.34 -9.85 0.26
N PRO A 223 -31.40 -10.82 -0.69
CA PRO A 223 -30.60 -10.71 -1.92
C PRO A 223 -30.91 -9.46 -2.76
N ARG A 224 -32.13 -8.91 -2.65
CA ARG A 224 -32.49 -7.66 -3.33
C ARG A 224 -31.84 -6.42 -2.71
N LEU A 225 -31.27 -6.52 -1.53
CA LEU A 225 -30.51 -5.48 -0.83
C LEU A 225 -29.00 -5.68 -0.94
N VAL A 226 -28.53 -6.62 -1.76
CA VAL A 226 -27.11 -6.84 -2.02
C VAL A 226 -26.76 -6.32 -3.41
N THR A 227 -25.75 -5.46 -3.48
CA THR A 227 -25.17 -4.96 -4.74
C THR A 227 -23.65 -5.13 -4.70
N GLN A 228 -22.99 -4.92 -5.83
CA GLN A 228 -21.55 -5.02 -5.95
C GLN A 228 -20.99 -3.75 -6.60
N LEU A 229 -19.83 -3.29 -6.16
CA LEU A 229 -19.12 -2.22 -6.82
C LEU A 229 -18.71 -2.65 -8.24
N GLU A 230 -18.78 -1.72 -9.17
CA GLU A 230 -18.26 -1.94 -10.52
C GLU A 230 -16.74 -1.99 -10.51
N ASP A 231 -16.18 -2.76 -11.46
CA ASP A 231 -14.73 -2.95 -11.56
C ASP A 231 -13.99 -1.73 -12.15
N HIS A 232 -14.74 -0.69 -12.53
CA HIS A 232 -14.22 0.58 -13.03
C HIS A 232 -14.83 1.77 -12.28
N GLY A 233 -14.22 2.93 -12.42
CA GLY A 233 -14.56 4.13 -11.66
C GLY A 233 -13.54 4.42 -10.57
N LEU A 234 -13.43 5.69 -10.19
CA LEU A 234 -12.46 6.16 -9.20
C LEU A 234 -13.17 6.81 -8.00
N GLY A 235 -12.52 6.74 -6.86
CA GLY A 235 -13.00 7.41 -5.65
C GLY A 235 -14.37 6.93 -5.20
N THR A 236 -15.33 7.83 -5.09
CA THR A 236 -16.68 7.55 -4.59
C THR A 236 -17.66 7.07 -5.66
N GLU A 237 -17.32 7.18 -6.96
CA GLU A 237 -18.25 6.89 -8.06
C GLU A 237 -18.80 5.46 -8.06
N PRO A 238 -18.01 4.39 -7.83
CA PRO A 238 -18.56 3.05 -7.76
C PRO A 238 -19.62 2.90 -6.66
N GLY A 239 -19.41 3.55 -5.50
CA GLY A 239 -20.37 3.57 -4.39
C GLY A 239 -21.64 4.32 -4.74
N ARG A 240 -21.54 5.44 -5.45
CA ARG A 240 -22.70 6.20 -5.98
C ARG A 240 -23.53 5.31 -6.90
N ALA A 241 -22.91 4.72 -7.92
CA ALA A 241 -23.60 3.85 -8.88
C ALA A 241 -24.28 2.65 -8.18
N ALA A 242 -23.60 2.02 -7.23
CA ALA A 242 -24.14 0.91 -6.45
C ALA A 242 -25.39 1.34 -5.63
N THR A 243 -25.37 2.53 -5.05
CA THR A 243 -26.50 3.07 -4.25
C THR A 243 -27.68 3.45 -5.13
N VAL A 244 -27.45 4.05 -6.29
CA VAL A 244 -28.52 4.32 -7.27
C VAL A 244 -29.25 3.00 -7.62
N ARG A 245 -28.50 1.93 -7.95
CA ARG A 245 -29.09 0.62 -8.24
C ARG A 245 -29.89 0.03 -7.06
N LEU A 246 -29.48 0.28 -5.80
CA LEU A 246 -30.27 -0.13 -4.62
C LEU A 246 -31.58 0.62 -4.54
N LEU A 247 -31.56 1.93 -4.73
CA LEU A 247 -32.79 2.76 -4.69
C LEU A 247 -33.76 2.41 -5.82
N GLU A 248 -33.27 2.17 -7.04
CA GLU A 248 -34.09 1.80 -8.19
C GLU A 248 -34.86 0.47 -8.01
N ARG A 249 -34.36 -0.43 -7.15
CA ARG A 249 -35.05 -1.68 -6.82
C ARG A 249 -36.32 -1.49 -5.99
N GLY A 250 -36.50 -0.31 -5.39
CA GLY A 250 -37.68 0.02 -4.61
C GLY A 250 -37.87 -0.84 -3.36
N VAL A 251 -36.82 -1.49 -2.87
CA VAL A 251 -36.86 -2.29 -1.63
C VAL A 251 -36.43 -1.43 -0.46
N HIS A 252 -37.25 -1.42 0.57
CA HIS A 252 -36.98 -0.65 1.80
C HIS A 252 -35.73 -1.19 2.51
N PHE A 253 -34.89 -0.26 3.01
CA PHE A 253 -33.78 -0.54 3.91
C PHE A 253 -33.55 0.63 4.87
N THR A 254 -33.02 0.33 6.05
CA THR A 254 -32.76 1.33 7.10
C THR A 254 -31.26 1.54 7.34
N ALA A 255 -30.40 0.68 6.78
CA ALA A 255 -28.96 0.83 6.88
C ALA A 255 -28.25 0.36 5.61
N ILE A 256 -27.06 0.91 5.35
CA ILE A 256 -26.12 0.42 4.35
C ILE A 256 -24.81 0.02 5.07
N PHE A 257 -24.31 -1.19 4.80
CA PHE A 257 -22.94 -1.57 5.11
C PHE A 257 -22.14 -1.67 3.83
N ALA A 258 -21.24 -0.72 3.63
CA ALA A 258 -20.45 -0.60 2.42
C ALA A 258 -19.10 -1.32 2.53
N PHE A 259 -18.57 -1.75 1.39
CA PHE A 259 -17.28 -2.45 1.28
C PHE A 259 -16.11 -1.63 1.83
N ASN A 260 -16.10 -0.33 1.52
CA ASN A 260 -15.08 0.60 2.01
C ASN A 260 -15.68 2.00 2.25
N ASP A 261 -14.88 2.89 2.81
CA ASP A 261 -15.32 4.24 3.15
C ASP A 261 -15.64 5.09 1.92
N LEU A 262 -14.90 4.92 0.83
CA LEU A 262 -15.19 5.66 -0.42
C LEU A 262 -16.56 5.26 -0.97
N ALA A 263 -16.91 3.98 -0.93
CA ALA A 263 -18.24 3.52 -1.32
C ALA A 263 -19.32 4.04 -0.36
N ALA A 264 -19.05 4.08 0.96
CA ALA A 264 -19.96 4.62 1.95
C ALA A 264 -20.21 6.13 1.75
N ILE A 265 -19.15 6.91 1.48
CA ILE A 265 -19.24 8.35 1.18
C ILE A 265 -20.05 8.59 -0.11
N GLY A 266 -19.82 7.75 -1.13
CA GLY A 266 -20.62 7.76 -2.36
C GLY A 266 -22.11 7.47 -2.08
N ALA A 267 -22.38 6.49 -1.21
CA ALA A 267 -23.74 6.17 -0.79
C ALA A 267 -24.42 7.34 -0.05
N ILE A 268 -23.74 7.96 0.91
CA ILE A 268 -24.25 9.14 1.64
C ILE A 268 -24.59 10.26 0.66
N THR A 269 -23.76 10.47 -0.35
CA THR A 269 -23.99 11.53 -1.35
C THR A 269 -25.28 11.27 -2.13
N VAL A 270 -25.49 10.05 -2.63
CA VAL A 270 -26.71 9.67 -3.39
C VAL A 270 -27.95 9.71 -2.52
N LEU A 271 -27.88 9.21 -1.29
CA LEU A 271 -29.01 9.28 -0.33
C LEU A 271 -29.44 10.74 -0.13
N ARG A 272 -28.49 11.66 0.09
CA ARG A 272 -28.77 13.08 0.28
C ARG A 272 -29.37 13.72 -0.99
N GLU A 273 -28.88 13.37 -2.17
CA GLU A 273 -29.44 13.83 -3.47
C GLU A 273 -30.88 13.34 -3.66
N ALA A 274 -31.21 12.16 -3.15
CA ALA A 274 -32.55 11.59 -3.15
C ALA A 274 -33.44 12.13 -2.01
N GLY A 275 -32.97 13.09 -1.20
CA GLY A 275 -33.73 13.64 -0.09
C GLY A 275 -33.81 12.73 1.15
N ILE A 276 -33.00 11.67 1.21
CA ILE A 276 -32.95 10.71 2.33
C ILE A 276 -31.86 11.16 3.31
N ARG A 277 -32.27 11.42 4.57
CA ARG A 277 -31.36 11.90 5.60
C ARG A 277 -30.53 10.78 6.21
N VAL A 278 -29.23 11.05 6.34
CA VAL A 278 -28.26 10.20 7.04
C VAL A 278 -27.80 10.95 8.29
N PRO A 279 -27.95 10.38 9.49
CA PRO A 279 -28.34 9.00 9.80
C PRO A 279 -29.85 8.79 10.03
N GLU A 280 -30.70 9.81 10.07
CA GLU A 280 -32.06 9.76 10.65
C GLU A 280 -33.00 8.79 9.93
N GLN A 281 -32.85 8.60 8.62
CA GLN A 281 -33.67 7.67 7.82
C GLN A 281 -32.89 6.43 7.40
N VAL A 282 -31.60 6.60 7.08
CA VAL A 282 -30.71 5.51 6.69
C VAL A 282 -29.37 5.67 7.38
N SER A 283 -28.97 4.68 8.14
CA SER A 283 -27.62 4.58 8.71
C SER A 283 -26.62 4.08 7.68
N VAL A 284 -25.39 4.58 7.73
CA VAL A 284 -24.30 4.13 6.82
C VAL A 284 -23.07 3.76 7.62
N VAL A 285 -22.56 2.54 7.39
CA VAL A 285 -21.30 2.04 7.94
C VAL A 285 -20.31 1.80 6.81
N GLY A 286 -19.10 2.32 6.97
CA GLY A 286 -17.97 2.12 6.06
C GLY A 286 -17.00 1.05 6.53
N PHE A 287 -15.84 1.04 5.90
CA PHE A 287 -14.72 0.15 6.20
C PHE A 287 -13.43 0.80 5.75
N ASP A 288 -12.34 0.67 6.49
CA ASP A 288 -10.97 1.15 6.36
C ASP A 288 -10.58 2.24 7.36
N ASP A 289 -11.46 3.18 7.67
CA ASP A 289 -11.21 4.42 8.42
C ASP A 289 -10.14 5.30 7.76
N ILE A 290 -10.34 5.59 6.48
CA ILE A 290 -9.51 6.54 5.74
C ILE A 290 -9.73 7.97 6.25
N LEU A 291 -8.80 8.89 5.89
CA LEU A 291 -8.86 10.27 6.39
C LEU A 291 -10.20 10.97 6.10
N SER A 292 -10.75 10.78 4.89
CA SER A 292 -12.02 11.37 4.48
C SER A 292 -13.23 10.84 5.28
N ALA A 293 -13.15 9.65 5.90
CA ALA A 293 -14.22 9.14 6.75
C ALA A 293 -14.49 10.06 7.97
N GLY A 294 -13.43 10.59 8.56
CA GLY A 294 -13.56 11.52 9.71
C GLY A 294 -14.03 12.92 9.35
N THR A 295 -13.80 13.37 8.12
CA THR A 295 -14.12 14.73 7.63
C THR A 295 -15.37 14.80 6.77
N ASN A 296 -15.99 13.65 6.48
CA ASN A 296 -17.26 13.58 5.75
C ASN A 296 -18.41 14.23 6.57
N ASN A 297 -19.50 14.56 5.91
CA ASN A 297 -20.69 15.08 6.56
C ASN A 297 -21.94 14.23 6.23
N PRO A 298 -22.50 13.48 7.23
CA PRO A 298 -21.97 13.32 8.60
C PRO A 298 -20.64 12.55 8.63
N PRO A 299 -19.83 12.70 9.71
CA PRO A 299 -18.63 11.87 9.93
C PRO A 299 -18.99 10.38 9.96
N LEU A 300 -18.24 9.58 9.21
CA LEU A 300 -18.58 8.20 8.89
C LEU A 300 -18.21 7.23 10.02
N THR A 301 -19.18 6.47 10.52
CA THR A 301 -19.00 5.28 11.34
C THR A 301 -18.42 4.18 10.49
N THR A 302 -17.33 3.55 10.93
CA THR A 302 -16.58 2.62 10.09
C THR A 302 -15.82 1.56 10.89
N VAL A 303 -15.49 0.47 10.26
CA VAL A 303 -14.51 -0.50 10.75
C VAL A 303 -13.12 -0.02 10.39
N ARG A 304 -12.27 0.25 11.37
CA ARG A 304 -10.88 0.64 11.12
C ARG A 304 -10.02 -0.58 10.86
N GLN A 305 -9.38 -0.64 9.70
CA GLN A 305 -8.23 -1.48 9.44
C GLN A 305 -6.96 -0.75 9.93
N PRO A 306 -6.01 -1.43 10.57
CA PRO A 306 -4.73 -0.81 10.95
C PRO A 306 -3.77 -0.74 9.74
N LEU A 307 -4.17 -0.01 8.68
CA LEU A 307 -3.52 -0.04 7.36
C LEU A 307 -2.03 0.29 7.39
N GLN A 308 -1.65 1.35 8.12
CA GLN A 308 -0.23 1.69 8.27
C GLN A 308 0.54 0.58 9.00
N GLU A 309 -0.06 -0.04 10.03
CA GLU A 309 0.56 -1.15 10.74
C GLU A 309 0.70 -2.38 9.83
N MET A 310 -0.31 -2.69 9.01
CA MET A 310 -0.21 -3.73 7.99
C MET A 310 0.99 -3.50 7.06
N GLY A 311 1.19 -2.26 6.62
CA GLY A 311 2.36 -1.85 5.83
C GLY A 311 3.69 -2.02 6.58
N ARG A 312 3.76 -1.61 7.85
CA ARG A 312 4.97 -1.78 8.69
C ARG A 312 5.30 -3.26 8.90
N VAL A 313 4.31 -4.07 9.21
CA VAL A 313 4.48 -5.51 9.39
C VAL A 313 4.95 -6.15 8.10
N ALA A 314 4.35 -5.79 6.96
CA ALA A 314 4.76 -6.33 5.65
C ALA A 314 6.22 -5.99 5.32
N ALA A 315 6.62 -4.73 5.47
CA ALA A 315 7.99 -4.29 5.19
C ALA A 315 9.00 -4.93 6.16
N SER A 316 8.69 -4.98 7.45
CA SER A 316 9.55 -5.62 8.45
C SER A 316 9.74 -7.11 8.18
N THR A 317 8.65 -7.80 7.85
CA THR A 317 8.68 -9.23 7.47
C THR A 317 9.52 -9.43 6.22
N LEU A 318 9.33 -8.62 5.18
CA LEU A 318 10.12 -8.72 3.96
C LEU A 318 11.60 -8.50 4.22
N LEU A 319 11.97 -7.49 5.02
CA LEU A 319 13.37 -7.24 5.37
C LEU A 319 14.00 -8.39 6.17
N GLN A 320 13.25 -9.03 7.07
CA GLN A 320 13.69 -10.23 7.74
C GLN A 320 13.98 -11.37 6.74
N MET A 321 13.05 -11.61 5.81
CA MET A 321 13.23 -12.61 4.75
C MET A 321 14.44 -12.34 3.85
N ILE A 322 14.74 -11.08 3.57
CA ILE A 322 15.91 -10.66 2.77
C ILE A 322 17.23 -10.86 3.54
N HIS A 323 17.22 -10.73 4.87
CA HIS A 323 18.43 -10.85 5.70
C HIS A 323 18.69 -12.29 6.17
N ASP A 324 17.65 -13.08 6.32
CA ASP A 324 17.73 -14.46 6.80
C ASP A 324 17.72 -15.44 5.63
N ASP A 325 18.88 -16.05 5.34
CA ASP A 325 18.98 -17.18 4.39
C ASP A 325 18.28 -18.46 4.93
N LYS A 326 17.74 -18.42 6.14
CA LYS A 326 17.10 -19.55 6.81
C LYS A 326 15.58 -19.49 6.62
N LYS A 327 15.06 -20.53 6.02
CA LYS A 327 13.68 -20.81 5.63
C LYS A 327 12.66 -21.01 6.77
N ASP A 328 12.86 -20.46 7.96
CA ASP A 328 11.88 -20.50 9.06
C ASP A 328 10.91 -19.31 8.99
N TRP A 329 10.39 -19.07 7.80
CA TRP A 329 9.37 -18.04 7.58
C TRP A 329 8.02 -18.49 8.14
N PRO A 330 7.16 -17.55 8.58
CA PRO A 330 5.81 -17.87 9.02
C PRO A 330 5.07 -18.72 7.97
N LYS A 331 4.58 -19.89 8.37
CA LYS A 331 3.82 -20.79 7.48
C LYS A 331 2.35 -20.41 7.39
N HIS A 332 1.92 -19.47 8.21
CA HIS A 332 0.54 -19.01 8.32
C HIS A 332 0.49 -17.50 8.11
N PRO A 333 -0.64 -16.99 7.64
CA PRO A 333 -0.86 -15.54 7.53
C PRO A 333 -0.66 -14.83 8.87
N ILE A 334 -0.06 -13.65 8.83
CA ILE A 334 0.03 -12.76 9.99
C ILE A 334 -1.29 -12.00 10.07
N ARG A 335 -2.08 -12.27 11.09
CA ARG A 335 -3.37 -11.62 11.28
C ARG A 335 -3.25 -10.33 12.05
N VAL A 336 -3.93 -9.29 11.55
CA VAL A 336 -4.11 -8.02 12.23
C VAL A 336 -5.57 -7.85 12.65
N LEU A 337 -5.78 -7.16 13.77
CA LEU A 337 -7.11 -7.00 14.34
C LEU A 337 -7.69 -5.64 13.94
N PRO A 338 -8.97 -5.61 13.50
CA PRO A 338 -9.70 -4.36 13.29
C PRO A 338 -10.09 -3.70 14.61
N THR A 339 -10.49 -2.44 14.54
CA THR A 339 -11.24 -1.75 15.60
C THR A 339 -12.50 -1.12 15.00
N PHE A 340 -13.46 -0.74 15.86
CA PHE A 340 -14.67 -0.07 15.40
C PHE A 340 -14.64 1.40 15.80
N VAL A 341 -15.00 2.28 14.88
CA VAL A 341 -15.02 3.72 15.09
C VAL A 341 -16.43 4.23 14.87
N GLU A 342 -17.15 4.43 15.95
CA GLU A 342 -18.49 4.99 15.94
C GLU A 342 -18.40 6.51 15.78
N ARG A 343 -19.15 7.06 14.79
CA ARG A 343 -19.26 8.50 14.52
C ARG A 343 -20.74 8.88 14.34
N GLN A 344 -21.07 9.75 13.38
CA GLN A 344 -22.40 10.37 13.26
C GLN A 344 -23.22 9.85 12.07
N SER A 345 -22.75 8.87 11.31
CA SER A 345 -23.49 8.33 10.16
C SER A 345 -24.45 7.19 10.51
N THR A 346 -24.63 6.89 11.80
CA THR A 346 -25.54 5.84 12.28
C THR A 346 -26.41 6.36 13.42
N ALA A 347 -27.69 5.94 13.43
CA ALA A 347 -28.67 6.21 14.48
C ALA A 347 -29.58 4.99 14.65
N ALA A 348 -30.44 5.00 15.68
CA ALA A 348 -31.45 3.93 15.84
C ALA A 348 -32.42 3.88 14.66
N ALA A 349 -32.76 2.66 14.23
CA ALA A 349 -33.69 2.48 13.12
C ALA A 349 -35.05 3.10 13.46
N VAL A 350 -35.59 3.89 12.52
CA VAL A 350 -36.98 4.40 12.62
C VAL A 350 -37.91 3.22 12.33
N GLN A 351 -38.90 3.03 13.23
CA GLN A 351 -39.90 1.97 13.08
C GLN A 351 -40.91 2.32 12.00
#